data_d692e9b490104b39774e72fa09633802
#
_entry.id   d692e9b490104b39774e72fa09633802
#
_cell.length_a   1.000
_cell.length_b   1.000
_cell.length_c   1.000
_cell.angle_alpha   90.00
_cell.angle_beta   90.00
_cell.angle_gamma   90.00
#
_symmetry.space_group_name_H-M   'P 1'
#
loop_
_entity.id
_entity.type
_entity.pdbx_description
1 polymer ?
#
loop_
_entity_poly.entity_id
_entity_poly.type
_entity_poly.pdbx_seq_one_letter_code
_entity_poly.pdbx_strand_id
1 'polypeptide(L)'
;MQNINATWLYPIILVAGALQAWGPPMNGALRRALENPWLASTISFLPIVAALVVVFLCLPSPLPSLDGIRNMPWWAPLGGLVGAFAVVAGLLFVEKVGAGAFAGLTITANILMSLAIDQFGWFNMP
;
A
#
# COMPACT_ATOMS: atom_id res chain seq x y z
N MET A 1 -21.02 13.70 15.40
CA MET A 1 -20.29 13.48 14.13
C MET A 1 -19.93 14.84 13.55
N GLN A 2 -18.67 15.21 13.62
CA GLN A 2 -18.21 16.40 12.92
C GLN A 2 -18.30 16.09 11.42
N ASN A 3 -19.16 16.81 10.71
CA ASN A 3 -19.12 16.89 9.26
C ASN A 3 -17.81 17.57 8.85
N ILE A 4 -16.73 16.82 8.89
CA ILE A 4 -15.49 17.26 8.27
C ILE A 4 -15.80 17.27 6.79
N ASN A 5 -15.79 18.47 6.21
CA ASN A 5 -15.95 18.62 4.78
C ASN A 5 -14.73 17.96 4.11
N ALA A 6 -14.85 16.65 3.82
CA ALA A 6 -13.73 15.81 3.39
C ALA A 6 -13.27 16.11 1.96
N THR A 7 -13.85 17.12 1.31
CA THR A 7 -13.56 17.49 -0.09
C THR A 7 -12.07 17.78 -0.33
N TRP A 8 -11.37 18.32 0.66
CA TRP A 8 -9.94 18.60 0.56
C TRP A 8 -9.06 17.33 0.52
N LEU A 9 -9.61 16.18 0.92
CA LEU A 9 -8.91 14.89 0.86
C LEU A 9 -8.81 14.35 -0.57
N TYR A 10 -9.77 14.67 -1.44
CA TYR A 10 -9.80 14.14 -2.80
C TYR A 10 -8.54 14.46 -3.63
N PRO A 11 -8.03 15.69 -3.64
CA PRO A 11 -6.76 15.98 -4.32
C PRO A 11 -5.59 15.17 -3.79
N ILE A 12 -5.52 14.97 -2.47
CA ILE A 12 -4.45 14.18 -1.82
C ILE A 12 -4.54 12.71 -2.25
N ILE A 13 -5.74 12.16 -2.27
CA ILE A 13 -5.98 10.77 -2.72
C ILE A 13 -5.61 10.60 -4.19
N LEU A 14 -5.94 11.58 -5.04
CA LEU A 14 -5.57 11.56 -6.46
C LEU A 14 -4.05 11.57 -6.65
N VAL A 15 -3.34 12.44 -5.91
CA VAL A 15 -1.87 12.48 -5.94
C VAL A 15 -1.28 11.15 -5.45
N ALA A 16 -1.80 10.59 -4.36
CA ALA A 16 -1.37 9.29 -3.85
C ALA A 16 -1.56 8.18 -4.90
N GLY A 17 -2.71 8.17 -5.58
CA GLY A 17 -2.99 7.22 -6.66
C GLY A 17 -2.03 7.39 -7.85
N ALA A 18 -1.74 8.63 -8.26
CA ALA A 18 -0.78 8.90 -9.32
C ALA A 18 0.63 8.43 -8.94
N LEU A 19 1.05 8.65 -7.69
CA LEU A 19 2.36 8.19 -7.20
C LEU A 19 2.46 6.65 -7.17
N GLN A 20 1.36 5.94 -6.92
CA GLN A 20 1.36 4.47 -6.99
C GLN A 20 1.75 3.94 -8.37
N ALA A 21 1.45 4.66 -9.44
CA ALA A 21 1.81 4.25 -10.80
C ALA A 21 3.33 4.25 -11.07
N TRP A 22 4.10 5.00 -10.28
CA TRP A 22 5.56 5.06 -10.39
C TRP A 22 6.25 3.85 -9.76
N GLY A 23 5.62 3.22 -8.77
CA GLY A 23 6.21 2.10 -8.03
C GLY A 23 6.64 0.94 -8.92
N PRO A 24 5.75 0.34 -9.72
CA PRO A 24 6.10 -0.82 -10.54
C PRO A 24 7.26 -0.57 -11.53
N PRO A 25 7.31 0.53 -12.30
CA PRO A 25 8.46 0.82 -13.16
C PRO A 25 9.78 1.00 -12.40
N MET A 26 9.74 1.68 -11.24
CA MET A 26 10.93 1.85 -10.40
C MET A 26 11.40 0.51 -9.83
N ASN A 27 10.50 -0.33 -9.38
CA ASN A 27 10.81 -1.67 -8.90
C ASN A 27 11.33 -2.58 -10.03
N GLY A 28 10.83 -2.43 -11.25
CA GLY A 28 11.35 -3.11 -12.42
C GLY A 28 12.81 -2.74 -12.70
N ALA A 29 13.14 -1.45 -12.61
CA ALA A 29 14.52 -0.97 -12.74
C ALA A 29 15.43 -1.55 -11.65
N LEU A 30 14.94 -1.58 -10.41
CA LEU A 30 15.67 -2.16 -9.28
C LEU A 30 15.92 -3.66 -9.48
N ARG A 31 14.92 -4.39 -9.96
CA ARG A 31 15.07 -5.81 -10.29
C ARG A 31 16.13 -6.05 -11.36
N ARG A 32 16.15 -5.25 -12.42
CA ARG A 32 17.19 -5.37 -13.47
C ARG A 32 18.58 -5.18 -12.90
N ALA A 33 18.75 -4.18 -12.02
CA ALA A 33 20.04 -3.88 -11.42
C ALA A 33 20.53 -4.97 -10.46
N LEU A 34 19.63 -5.60 -9.72
CA LEU A 34 19.97 -6.57 -8.68
C LEU A 34 19.87 -8.03 -9.15
N GLU A 35 19.25 -8.26 -10.30
CA GLU A 35 19.05 -9.59 -10.91
C GLU A 35 18.26 -10.60 -10.03
N ASN A 36 18.01 -10.26 -8.78
CA ASN A 36 17.31 -11.08 -7.80
C ASN A 36 16.01 -10.39 -7.37
N PRO A 37 14.83 -10.95 -7.69
CA PRO A 37 13.55 -10.31 -7.37
C PRO A 37 13.30 -10.21 -5.86
N TRP A 38 13.77 -11.15 -5.08
CA TRP A 38 13.57 -11.17 -3.63
C TRP A 38 14.43 -10.11 -2.94
N LEU A 39 15.67 -9.98 -3.38
CA LEU A 39 16.57 -8.93 -2.90
C LEU A 39 16.03 -7.55 -3.31
N ALA A 40 15.57 -7.39 -4.54
CA ALA A 40 14.97 -6.15 -5.01
C ALA A 40 13.73 -5.78 -4.19
N SER A 41 12.85 -6.73 -3.90
CA SER A 41 11.69 -6.50 -3.04
C SER A 41 12.12 -6.05 -1.65
N THR A 42 13.06 -6.73 -1.03
CA THR A 42 13.57 -6.37 0.30
C THR A 42 14.13 -4.95 0.32
N ILE A 43 14.97 -4.60 -0.65
CA ILE A 43 15.56 -3.26 -0.75
C ILE A 43 14.50 -2.19 -1.04
N SER A 44 13.47 -2.51 -1.82
CA SER A 44 12.36 -1.59 -2.08
C SER A 44 11.57 -1.22 -0.82
N PHE A 45 11.45 -2.15 0.14
CA PHE A 45 10.72 -1.91 1.39
C PHE A 45 11.54 -1.21 2.48
N LEU A 46 12.87 -1.29 2.44
CA LEU A 46 13.71 -0.69 3.47
C LEU A 46 13.49 0.82 3.64
N PRO A 47 13.46 1.65 2.58
CA PRO A 47 13.21 3.09 2.72
C PRO A 47 11.84 3.39 3.32
N ILE A 48 10.83 2.56 3.05
CA ILE A 48 9.48 2.71 3.58
C ILE A 48 9.51 2.53 5.10
N VAL A 49 10.11 1.44 5.58
CA VAL A 49 10.22 1.16 7.01
C VAL A 49 11.02 2.27 7.69
N ALA A 50 12.15 2.68 7.12
CA ALA A 50 12.98 3.75 7.67
C ALA A 50 12.20 5.08 7.77
N ALA A 51 11.48 5.47 6.70
CA ALA A 51 10.68 6.69 6.69
C ALA A 51 9.56 6.66 7.74
N LEU A 52 8.85 5.54 7.86
CA LEU A 52 7.78 5.38 8.85
C LEU A 52 8.31 5.41 10.28
N VAL A 53 9.46 4.81 10.55
CA VAL A 53 10.11 4.88 11.87
C VAL A 53 10.50 6.33 12.19
N VAL A 54 11.08 7.07 11.24
CA VAL A 54 11.41 8.48 11.42
C VAL A 54 10.16 9.31 11.73
N VAL A 55 9.08 9.13 10.98
CA VAL A 55 7.81 9.81 11.21
C VAL A 55 7.26 9.47 12.59
N PHE A 56 7.28 8.20 12.98
CA PHE A 56 6.83 7.76 14.30
C PHE A 56 7.62 8.42 15.44
N LEU A 57 8.94 8.55 15.28
CA LEU A 57 9.79 9.16 16.29
C LEU A 57 9.68 10.69 16.34
N CYS A 58 9.40 11.34 15.20
CA CYS A 58 9.33 12.79 15.10
C CYS A 58 7.95 13.36 15.41
N LEU A 59 6.88 12.61 15.17
CA LEU A 59 5.52 13.09 15.44
C LEU A 59 5.03 12.57 16.79
N PRO A 60 4.65 13.48 17.71
CA PRO A 60 4.10 13.06 19.00
C PRO A 60 2.76 12.35 18.77
N SER A 61 2.72 11.07 19.05
CA SER A 61 1.52 10.27 18.97
C SER A 61 1.34 9.53 20.28
N PRO A 62 0.10 9.35 20.77
CA PRO A 62 -0.14 8.55 21.95
C PRO A 62 0.32 7.10 21.71
N LEU A 63 0.96 6.51 22.70
CA LEU A 63 1.29 5.09 22.66
C LEU A 63 0.00 4.25 22.71
N PRO A 64 -0.02 3.08 22.08
CA PRO A 64 -1.20 2.23 22.09
C PRO A 64 -1.53 1.77 23.52
N SER A 65 -2.83 1.71 23.82
CA SER A 65 -3.28 1.11 25.08
C SER A 65 -3.09 -0.40 25.06
N LEU A 66 -2.90 -1.00 26.24
CA LEU A 66 -2.81 -2.47 26.36
C LEU A 66 -4.10 -3.13 25.87
N ASP A 67 -5.25 -2.51 26.12
CA ASP A 67 -6.54 -3.03 25.67
C ASP A 67 -6.67 -2.97 24.14
N GLY A 68 -6.18 -1.91 23.51
CA GLY A 68 -6.12 -1.82 22.06
C GLY A 68 -5.27 -2.93 21.44
N ILE A 69 -4.12 -3.23 22.04
CA ILE A 69 -3.24 -4.31 21.57
C ILE A 69 -3.91 -5.69 21.76
N ARG A 70 -4.55 -5.93 22.92
CA ARG A 70 -5.22 -7.20 23.22
C ARG A 70 -6.42 -7.47 22.32
N ASN A 71 -7.16 -6.43 21.99
CA ASN A 71 -8.36 -6.53 21.15
C ASN A 71 -8.06 -6.41 19.64
N MET A 72 -6.80 -6.20 19.26
CA MET A 72 -6.41 -6.12 17.87
C MET A 72 -6.60 -7.47 17.18
N PRO A 73 -7.33 -7.53 16.06
CA PRO A 73 -7.44 -8.77 15.28
C PRO A 73 -6.06 -9.24 14.82
N TRP A 74 -5.80 -10.53 14.95
CA TRP A 74 -4.49 -11.12 14.60
C TRP A 74 -4.09 -10.87 13.14
N TRP A 75 -5.05 -10.71 12.25
CA TRP A 75 -4.82 -10.45 10.82
C TRP A 75 -4.51 -8.97 10.51
N ALA A 76 -4.84 -8.04 11.40
CA ALA A 76 -4.69 -6.60 11.13
C ALA A 76 -3.24 -6.19 10.76
N PRO A 77 -2.18 -6.69 11.41
CA PRO A 77 -0.81 -6.37 11.03
C PRO A 77 -0.38 -6.93 9.67
N LEU A 78 -1.15 -7.87 9.12
CA LEU A 78 -0.83 -8.52 7.84
C LEU A 78 -1.18 -7.67 6.61
N GLY A 79 -1.82 -6.51 6.80
CA GLY A 79 -2.18 -5.60 5.70
C GLY A 79 -0.97 -5.20 4.85
N GLY A 80 0.17 -4.94 5.49
CA GLY A 80 1.43 -4.68 4.78
C GLY A 80 1.91 -5.86 3.94
N LEU A 81 1.74 -7.09 4.43
CA LEU A 81 2.11 -8.30 3.70
C LEU A 81 1.22 -8.51 2.46
N VAL A 82 -0.08 -8.25 2.58
CA VAL A 82 -1.01 -8.27 1.45
C VAL A 82 -0.59 -7.26 0.37
N GLY A 83 -0.24 -6.04 0.78
CA GLY A 83 0.27 -5.01 -0.12
C GLY A 83 1.62 -5.40 -0.76
N ALA A 84 2.48 -6.09 -0.01
CA ALA A 84 3.76 -6.58 -0.52
C ALA A 84 3.60 -7.54 -1.72
N PHE A 85 2.53 -8.35 -1.74
CA PHE A 85 2.25 -9.22 -2.88
C PHE A 85 2.07 -8.42 -4.17
N ALA A 86 1.35 -7.31 -4.13
CA ALA A 86 1.16 -6.44 -5.29
C ALA A 86 2.50 -5.81 -5.76
N VAL A 87 3.36 -5.42 -4.81
CA VAL A 87 4.69 -4.87 -5.13
C VAL A 87 5.57 -5.92 -5.81
N VAL A 88 5.60 -7.14 -5.27
CA VAL A 88 6.35 -8.26 -5.87
C VAL A 88 5.81 -8.60 -7.26
N ALA A 89 4.49 -8.64 -7.44
CA ALA A 89 3.87 -8.86 -8.74
C ALA A 89 4.27 -7.78 -9.76
N GLY A 90 4.27 -6.51 -9.35
CA GLY A 90 4.75 -5.40 -10.17
C GLY A 90 6.20 -5.57 -10.60
N LEU A 91 7.05 -5.92 -9.65
CA LEU A 91 8.47 -6.14 -9.85
C LEU A 91 8.75 -7.29 -10.83
N LEU A 92 7.94 -8.35 -10.79
CA LEU A 92 8.09 -9.53 -11.64
C LEU A 92 7.50 -9.35 -13.04
N PHE A 93 6.38 -8.64 -13.17
CA PHE A 93 5.53 -8.71 -14.36
C PHE A 93 5.42 -7.39 -15.12
N VAL A 94 5.71 -6.24 -14.51
CA VAL A 94 5.53 -4.94 -15.17
C VAL A 94 6.29 -4.83 -16.50
N GLU A 95 7.48 -5.39 -16.57
CA GLU A 95 8.30 -5.38 -17.79
C GLU A 95 7.74 -6.28 -18.89
N LYS A 96 7.00 -7.32 -18.52
CA LYS A 96 6.41 -8.27 -19.48
C LYS A 96 5.13 -7.73 -20.11
N VAL A 97 4.30 -7.04 -19.33
CA VAL A 97 2.99 -6.58 -19.77
C VAL A 97 2.96 -5.08 -20.08
N GLY A 98 3.96 -4.33 -19.61
CA GLY A 98 4.02 -2.88 -19.71
C GLY A 98 3.36 -2.18 -18.52
N ALA A 99 3.86 -1.00 -18.18
CA ALA A 99 3.42 -0.25 -17.00
C ALA A 99 1.93 0.15 -17.09
N GLY A 100 1.47 0.57 -18.26
CA GLY A 100 0.06 0.94 -18.47
C GLY A 100 -0.91 -0.22 -18.31
N ALA A 101 -0.59 -1.38 -18.90
CA ALA A 101 -1.41 -2.58 -18.77
C ALA A 101 -1.40 -3.12 -17.34
N PHE A 102 -0.24 -3.14 -16.68
CA PHE A 102 -0.13 -3.53 -15.29
C PHE A 102 -0.98 -2.62 -14.38
N ALA A 103 -0.85 -1.31 -14.53
CA ALA A 103 -1.63 -0.34 -13.77
C ALA A 103 -3.14 -0.49 -14.04
N GLY A 104 -3.55 -0.61 -15.30
CA GLY A 104 -4.96 -0.78 -15.66
C GLY A 104 -5.58 -2.02 -15.02
N LEU A 105 -4.89 -3.16 -15.06
CA LEU A 105 -5.36 -4.41 -14.46
C LEU A 105 -5.43 -4.32 -12.92
N THR A 106 -4.39 -3.80 -12.30
CA THR A 106 -4.33 -3.71 -10.83
C THR A 106 -5.35 -2.70 -10.29
N ILE A 107 -5.53 -1.55 -10.94
CA ILE A 107 -6.52 -0.55 -10.54
C ILE A 107 -7.94 -1.12 -10.71
N THR A 108 -8.23 -1.75 -11.83
CA THR A 108 -9.55 -2.38 -12.06
C THR A 108 -9.86 -3.43 -11.00
N ALA A 109 -8.92 -4.33 -10.75
CA ALA A 109 -9.08 -5.36 -9.71
C ALA A 109 -9.24 -4.74 -8.31
N ASN A 110 -8.49 -3.68 -8.01
CA ASN A 110 -8.59 -2.95 -6.75
C ASN A 110 -9.99 -2.35 -6.56
N ILE A 111 -10.51 -1.66 -7.58
CA ILE A 111 -11.85 -1.07 -7.53
C ILE A 111 -12.92 -2.14 -7.31
N LEU A 112 -12.87 -3.23 -8.07
CA LEU A 112 -13.84 -4.32 -7.94
C LEU A 112 -13.80 -4.96 -6.56
N MET A 113 -12.61 -5.20 -6.02
CA MET A 113 -12.46 -5.77 -4.68
C MET A 113 -12.90 -4.79 -3.60
N SER A 114 -12.60 -3.50 -3.74
CA SER A 114 -13.05 -2.47 -2.79
C SER A 114 -14.57 -2.38 -2.75
N LEU A 115 -15.23 -2.42 -3.90
CA LEU A 115 -16.69 -2.45 -3.96
C LEU A 115 -17.27 -3.71 -3.31
N ALA A 116 -16.62 -4.86 -3.47
CA ALA A 116 -17.04 -6.09 -2.80
C ALA A 116 -16.88 -5.98 -1.27
N ILE A 117 -15.77 -5.42 -0.80
CA ILE A 117 -15.53 -5.18 0.63
C ILE A 117 -16.63 -4.28 1.21
N ASP A 118 -16.96 -3.20 0.53
CA ASP A 118 -18.01 -2.27 0.96
C ASP A 118 -19.40 -2.92 0.92
N GLN A 119 -19.70 -3.66 -0.15
CA GLN A 119 -21.00 -4.33 -0.33
C GLN A 119 -21.25 -5.39 0.76
N PHE A 120 -20.26 -6.16 1.12
CA PHE A 120 -20.38 -7.22 2.12
C PHE A 120 -20.06 -6.75 3.55
N GLY A 121 -19.66 -5.50 3.72
CA GLY A 121 -19.34 -4.92 5.03
C GLY A 121 -18.14 -5.59 5.70
N TRP A 122 -17.20 -6.11 4.92
CA TRP A 122 -15.99 -6.72 5.47
C TRP A 122 -15.15 -5.67 6.21
N PHE A 123 -14.48 -6.08 7.26
CA PHE A 123 -13.67 -5.21 8.13
C PHE A 123 -14.44 -4.12 8.89
N ASN A 124 -15.78 -4.18 8.94
CA ASN A 124 -16.62 -3.16 9.60
C ASN A 124 -16.30 -1.72 9.18
N MET A 125 -15.97 -1.53 7.91
CA MET A 125 -15.76 -0.20 7.34
C MET A 125 -17.09 0.52 7.16
N PRO A 126 -17.14 1.83 7.46
CA PRO A 126 -18.37 2.61 7.27
C PRO A 126 -18.73 2.79 5.81
#